data_e759abace8e5270c6a5765e772305965
#
_entry.id   e759abace8e5270c6a5765e772305965
#
_cell.length_a   1.000
_cell.length_b   1.000
_cell.length_c   1.000
_cell.angle_alpha   90.00
_cell.angle_beta   90.00
_cell.angle_gamma   90.00
#
_symmetry.space_group_name_H-M   'P 1'
#
loop_
_entity.id
_entity.type
_entity.pdbx_description
1 polymer ?
#
loop_
_entity_poly.entity_id
_entity_poly.type
_entity_poly.pdbx_seq_one_letter_code
_entity_poly.pdbx_strand_id
1 'polypeptide(L)'
;MKFTKADWTETNGTHLQGYMQAYYHELVEVFGEPEAGGDKTTVEWCLAFEDGTVATIYDWKEYETPMGSHQWHIGGKSKQAVHAVTSTFKETSNA
;
A
#
# COMPACT_ATOMS: atom_id res chain seq x y z
N MET A 1 -3.84 7.55 10.96
CA MET A 1 -4.91 8.19 10.14
C MET A 1 -5.87 7.12 9.67
N LYS A 2 -7.14 7.44 9.66
CA LYS A 2 -8.18 6.50 9.20
C LYS A 2 -8.17 6.39 7.68
N PHE A 3 -8.52 5.21 7.20
CA PHE A 3 -8.58 4.94 5.77
C PHE A 3 -9.68 3.93 5.47
N THR A 4 -10.10 3.90 4.21
CA THR A 4 -11.01 2.89 3.69
C THR A 4 -10.38 2.33 2.42
N LYS A 5 -10.99 1.29 1.88
CA LYS A 5 -10.54 0.70 0.63
C LYS A 5 -10.89 1.65 -0.53
N ALA A 6 -9.91 1.99 -1.36
CA ALA A 6 -10.13 2.83 -2.53
C ALA A 6 -10.58 1.98 -3.70
N ASP A 7 -11.42 2.55 -4.57
CA ASP A 7 -11.83 1.87 -5.78
C ASP A 7 -10.89 2.24 -6.94
N TRP A 8 -11.08 1.60 -8.09
CA TRP A 8 -10.21 1.80 -9.24
C TRP A 8 -10.27 3.23 -9.78
N THR A 9 -11.39 3.93 -9.63
CA THR A 9 -11.50 5.32 -10.08
C THR A 9 -10.64 6.23 -9.21
N GLU A 10 -10.57 5.95 -7.91
CA GLU A 10 -9.74 6.73 -6.99
C GLU A 10 -8.26 6.48 -7.24
N THR A 11 -7.88 5.24 -7.55
CA THR A 11 -6.47 4.89 -7.78
C THR A 11 -6.01 5.22 -9.19
N ASN A 12 -6.92 5.57 -10.10
CA ASN A 12 -6.55 5.95 -11.46
C ASN A 12 -5.64 7.17 -11.44
N GLY A 13 -4.54 7.10 -12.18
CA GLY A 13 -3.55 8.18 -12.23
C GLY A 13 -2.51 8.14 -11.12
N THR A 14 -2.47 7.06 -10.33
CA THR A 14 -1.40 6.90 -9.34
C THR A 14 -0.13 6.39 -10.01
N HIS A 15 1.01 6.82 -9.45
CA HIS A 15 2.34 6.43 -9.94
C HIS A 15 3.21 6.10 -8.74
N LEU A 16 4.31 5.41 -8.98
CA LEU A 16 5.28 5.10 -7.94
C LEU A 16 5.76 6.38 -7.27
N GLN A 17 5.66 6.43 -5.94
CA GLN A 17 6.09 7.57 -5.14
C GLN A 17 7.23 7.21 -4.18
N GLY A 18 7.31 5.96 -3.76
CA GLY A 18 8.34 5.54 -2.82
C GLY A 18 8.19 4.08 -2.45
N TYR A 19 8.84 3.70 -1.35
CA TYR A 19 8.95 2.32 -0.92
C TYR A 19 8.81 2.20 0.59
N MET A 20 8.48 0.99 1.05
CA MET A 20 8.45 0.70 2.48
C MET A 20 8.84 -0.75 2.71
N GLN A 21 9.76 -0.97 3.64
CA GLN A 21 10.18 -2.32 4.02
C GLN A 21 9.20 -2.87 5.05
N ALA A 22 8.63 -4.04 4.77
CA ALA A 22 7.67 -4.67 5.69
C ALA A 22 7.49 -6.13 5.31
N TYR A 23 6.95 -6.91 6.27
CA TYR A 23 6.50 -8.27 6.02
C TYR A 23 5.04 -8.23 5.55
N TYR A 24 4.68 -9.20 4.74
CA TYR A 24 3.30 -9.35 4.25
C TYR A 24 2.29 -9.34 5.41
N HIS A 25 2.55 -10.12 6.44
CA HIS A 25 1.60 -10.23 7.56
C HIS A 25 1.42 -8.90 8.32
N GLU A 26 2.46 -8.07 8.34
CA GLU A 26 2.37 -6.75 8.97
C GLU A 26 1.43 -5.83 8.18
N LEU A 27 1.51 -5.90 6.86
CA LEU A 27 0.62 -5.12 5.99
C LEU A 27 -0.83 -5.56 6.15
N VAL A 28 -1.06 -6.87 6.25
CA VAL A 28 -2.41 -7.41 6.48
C VAL A 28 -2.95 -6.94 7.82
N GLU A 29 -2.13 -6.96 8.86
CA GLU A 29 -2.55 -6.50 10.19
C GLU A 29 -2.97 -5.03 10.20
N VAL A 30 -2.24 -4.19 9.48
CA VAL A 30 -2.48 -2.74 9.48
C VAL A 30 -3.56 -2.34 8.46
N PHE A 31 -3.50 -2.88 7.25
CA PHE A 31 -4.31 -2.42 6.13
C PHE A 31 -5.40 -3.40 5.68
N GLY A 32 -5.43 -4.59 6.27
CA GLY A 32 -6.40 -5.62 5.91
C GLY A 32 -5.90 -6.49 4.76
N GLU A 33 -6.75 -7.36 4.27
CA GLU A 33 -6.40 -8.25 3.17
C GLU A 33 -6.25 -7.47 1.87
N PRO A 34 -5.22 -7.77 1.07
CA PRO A 34 -5.06 -7.10 -0.23
C PRO A 34 -5.99 -7.67 -1.27
N GLU A 35 -6.09 -6.99 -2.39
CA GLU A 35 -6.75 -7.51 -3.57
C GLU A 35 -5.75 -8.24 -4.45
N ALA A 36 -6.24 -9.06 -5.35
CA ALA A 36 -5.41 -9.70 -6.36
C ALA A 36 -4.78 -8.61 -7.22
N GLY A 37 -3.52 -8.80 -7.56
CA GLY A 37 -2.80 -7.85 -8.39
C GLY A 37 -3.12 -7.97 -9.87
N GLY A 38 -2.50 -7.13 -10.65
CA GLY A 38 -2.65 -7.12 -12.09
C GLY A 38 -1.54 -7.86 -12.79
N ASP A 39 -1.09 -7.30 -13.91
CA ASP A 39 -0.12 -7.95 -14.80
C ASP A 39 1.26 -8.16 -14.15
N LYS A 40 1.73 -7.19 -13.40
CA LYS A 40 3.08 -7.21 -12.82
C LYS A 40 3.10 -7.19 -11.31
N THR A 41 1.95 -7.37 -10.68
CA THR A 41 1.81 -7.40 -9.24
C THR A 41 1.05 -8.65 -8.84
N THR A 42 1.38 -9.23 -7.68
CA THR A 42 0.64 -10.39 -7.19
C THR A 42 -0.48 -9.95 -6.25
N VAL A 43 -0.25 -8.89 -5.48
CA VAL A 43 -1.25 -8.31 -4.57
C VAL A 43 -1.16 -6.80 -4.58
N GLU A 44 -2.26 -6.15 -4.25
CA GLU A 44 -2.33 -4.70 -4.11
C GLU A 44 -3.24 -4.30 -2.96
N TRP A 45 -2.79 -3.32 -2.19
CA TRP A 45 -3.65 -2.61 -1.23
C TRP A 45 -3.98 -1.26 -1.84
N CYS A 46 -5.26 -0.92 -1.92
CA CYS A 46 -5.72 0.37 -2.46
C CYS A 46 -6.42 1.11 -1.33
N LEU A 47 -5.88 2.26 -0.95
CA LEU A 47 -6.26 2.95 0.27
C LEU A 47 -6.71 4.39 -0.02
N ALA A 48 -7.82 4.78 0.61
CA ALA A 48 -8.28 6.16 0.59
C ALA A 48 -8.27 6.66 2.04
N PHE A 49 -7.43 7.64 2.31
CA PHE A 49 -7.28 8.20 3.66
C PHE A 49 -8.28 9.32 3.91
N GLU A 50 -8.56 9.57 5.17
CA GLU A 50 -9.57 10.55 5.57
C GLU A 50 -9.27 11.99 5.13
N ASP A 51 -8.00 12.30 4.86
CA ASP A 51 -7.59 13.61 4.36
C ASP A 51 -7.66 13.73 2.83
N GLY A 52 -8.17 12.71 2.16
CA GLY A 52 -8.27 12.69 0.71
C GLY A 52 -7.07 12.08 -0.01
N THR A 53 -6.03 11.70 0.72
CA THR A 53 -4.85 11.05 0.12
C THR A 53 -5.23 9.65 -0.36
N VAL A 54 -4.84 9.32 -1.59
CA VAL A 54 -5.00 7.99 -2.15
C VAL A 54 -3.63 7.35 -2.28
N ALA A 55 -3.50 6.11 -1.84
CA ALA A 55 -2.23 5.39 -1.91
C ALA A 55 -2.47 3.94 -2.30
N THR A 56 -1.48 3.35 -2.95
CA THR A 56 -1.47 1.92 -3.24
C THR A 56 -0.20 1.32 -2.67
N ILE A 57 -0.27 0.05 -2.28
CA ILE A 57 0.89 -0.72 -1.84
C ILE A 57 0.89 -1.98 -2.68
N TYR A 58 2.03 -2.32 -3.28
CA TYR A 58 2.08 -3.47 -4.18
C TYR A 58 3.50 -4.01 -4.27
N ASP A 59 3.60 -5.30 -4.67
CA ASP A 59 4.88 -5.89 -5.06
C ASP A 59 5.09 -5.58 -6.56
N TRP A 60 6.31 -5.78 -7.05
CA TRP A 60 6.60 -5.43 -8.44
C TRP A 60 7.45 -6.51 -9.07
N LYS A 61 6.92 -7.12 -10.13
CA LYS A 61 7.63 -8.15 -10.91
C LYS A 61 8.10 -9.36 -10.07
N GLU A 62 7.36 -9.65 -9.00
CA GLU A 62 7.64 -10.82 -8.19
C GLU A 62 6.95 -12.04 -8.78
N TYR A 63 7.61 -13.19 -8.72
CA TYR A 63 7.03 -14.43 -9.20
C TYR A 63 5.91 -14.92 -8.29
N GLU A 64 6.10 -14.76 -6.99
CA GLU A 64 5.13 -15.10 -5.96
C GLU A 64 5.02 -13.95 -4.98
N THR A 65 3.91 -13.88 -4.26
CA THR A 65 3.73 -12.86 -3.23
C THR A 65 4.83 -13.01 -2.18
N PRO A 66 5.65 -11.97 -1.94
CA PRO A 66 6.72 -12.06 -0.95
C PRO A 66 6.16 -12.14 0.47
N MET A 67 6.54 -13.19 1.20
CA MET A 67 6.09 -13.40 2.59
C MET A 67 7.12 -12.93 3.61
N GLY A 68 8.39 -12.87 3.23
CA GLY A 68 9.45 -12.37 4.09
C GLY A 68 9.54 -10.84 4.06
N SER A 69 10.59 -10.31 4.65
CA SER A 69 10.85 -8.87 4.60
C SER A 69 11.05 -8.44 3.15
N HIS A 70 10.28 -7.46 2.72
CA HIS A 70 10.26 -7.04 1.31
C HIS A 70 10.14 -5.53 1.21
N GLN A 71 10.74 -4.97 0.18
CA GLN A 71 10.62 -3.55 -0.12
C GLN A 71 9.40 -3.34 -1.01
N TRP A 72 8.29 -2.97 -0.38
CA TRP A 72 7.01 -2.76 -1.08
C TRP A 72 7.01 -1.42 -1.79
N HIS A 73 6.40 -1.39 -2.97
CA HIS A 73 6.20 -0.15 -3.72
C HIS A 73 4.99 0.59 -3.17
N ILE A 74 5.10 1.91 -3.08
CA ILE A 74 3.98 2.76 -2.70
C ILE A 74 3.67 3.68 -3.88
N GLY A 75 2.45 3.57 -4.39
CA GLY A 75 1.96 4.44 -5.45
C GLY A 75 1.04 5.51 -4.89
N GLY A 76 0.87 6.58 -5.64
CA GLY A 76 -0.02 7.66 -5.26
C GLY A 76 0.03 8.78 -6.28
N LYS A 77 -0.67 9.86 -5.97
CA LYS A 77 -0.70 11.05 -6.82
C LYS A 77 0.33 12.09 -6.41
N SER A 78 0.94 11.88 -5.24
CA SER A 78 1.99 12.75 -4.70
C SER A 78 2.77 12.00 -3.63
N LYS A 79 3.86 12.62 -3.14
CA LYS A 79 4.67 12.08 -2.04
C LYS A 79 3.88 11.94 -0.74
N GLN A 80 2.77 12.63 -0.62
CA GLN A 80 1.89 12.51 0.54
C GLN A 80 1.41 11.08 0.74
N ALA A 81 1.28 10.30 -0.34
CA ALA A 81 0.92 8.89 -0.26
C ALA A 81 1.91 8.08 0.57
N VAL A 82 3.22 8.32 0.37
CA VAL A 82 4.26 7.65 1.14
C VAL A 82 4.15 8.00 2.62
N HIS A 83 3.96 9.28 2.91
CA HIS A 83 3.82 9.75 4.29
C HIS A 83 2.59 9.12 4.97
N ALA A 84 1.45 9.11 4.28
CA ALA A 84 0.22 8.55 4.82
C ALA A 84 0.37 7.05 5.15
N VAL A 85 0.96 6.29 4.23
CA VAL A 85 1.16 4.85 4.41
C VAL A 85 2.15 4.58 5.55
N THR A 86 3.32 5.22 5.51
CA THR A 86 4.37 4.92 6.49
C THR A 86 4.00 5.39 7.89
N SER A 87 3.35 6.54 8.04
CA SER A 87 2.94 7.00 9.36
C SER A 87 1.83 6.12 9.94
N THR A 88 0.87 5.72 9.13
CA THR A 88 -0.19 4.82 9.59
C THR A 88 0.36 3.46 10.00
N PHE A 89 1.32 2.93 9.22
CA PHE A 89 1.98 1.68 9.54
C PHE A 89 2.71 1.76 10.88
N LYS A 90 3.47 2.82 11.09
CA LYS A 90 4.21 3.02 12.35
C LYS A 90 3.29 3.18 13.56
N GLU A 91 2.22 3.94 13.42
CA GLU A 91 1.24 4.15 14.48
C GLU A 91 0.64 2.83 14.94
N THR A 92 0.25 1.98 14.00
CA THR A 92 -0.41 0.72 14.30
C THR A 92 0.57 -0.33 14.82
N SER A 93 1.74 -0.45 14.19
CA SER A 93 2.71 -1.48 14.56
C SER A 93 3.42 -1.20 15.87
N ASN A 94 3.38 0.04 16.36
CA ASN A 94 3.98 0.43 17.65
C ASN A 94 2.96 0.45 18.79
N ALA A 95 1.72 0.13 18.50
CA ALA A 95 0.65 0.14 19.49
C ALA A 95 0.73 -1.07 20.44
#